data_b8f12e220e99a7516addb32df4eb054a
#
_entry.id   b8f12e220e99a7516addb32df4eb054a
#
_cell.length_a   1.000
_cell.length_b   1.000
_cell.length_c   1.000
_cell.angle_alpha   90.00
_cell.angle_beta   90.00
_cell.angle_gamma   90.00
#
_symmetry.space_group_name_H-M   'P 1'
#
loop_
_entity.id
_entity.type
_entity.pdbx_description
1 polymer ?
#
loop_
_entity_poly.entity_id
_entity_poly.type
_entity_poly.pdbx_seq_one_letter_code
_entity_poly.pdbx_strand_id
1 'polypeptide(L)'
;MRRPIVIAGVLALVLAVPAMAVPAVAVPAVAGADPSVPDESLPKSVLSIGADGAVHGIDLSKAVVPLEEEESDGRRVTVRISADVLFDFNKATLTEAARRRLASLAPRLRDATGTVRVSGHSDSIGDPGYNLRLSEQRAEAVTAELRKAVAGAGLRIEAKGYGETRPVAPNEQGGKDDPAGRAKNRRVEVTYEKG
;
A
#
# COMPACT_ATOMS: atom_id res chain seq x y z
N MET A 1 13.76 12.13 -61.47
CA MET A 1 15.02 12.27 -60.76
C MET A 1 14.96 11.47 -59.46
N ARG A 2 15.59 10.29 -59.44
CA ARG A 2 15.57 9.37 -58.28
C ARG A 2 16.87 9.59 -57.51
N ARG A 3 16.79 9.92 -56.21
CA ARG A 3 17.94 10.05 -55.31
C ARG A 3 18.30 8.70 -54.68
N PRO A 4 19.54 8.28 -54.63
CA PRO A 4 19.95 7.02 -53.98
C PRO A 4 19.99 7.16 -52.47
N ILE A 5 19.50 6.11 -51.77
CA ILE A 5 19.61 5.91 -50.33
C ILE A 5 21.01 5.36 -50.05
N VAL A 6 21.78 6.07 -49.26
CA VAL A 6 23.07 5.60 -48.75
C VAL A 6 22.80 4.87 -47.43
N ILE A 7 23.06 3.55 -47.45
CA ILE A 7 23.03 2.72 -46.23
C ILE A 7 24.41 2.78 -45.60
N ALA A 8 24.54 3.48 -44.47
CA ALA A 8 25.75 3.49 -43.67
C ALA A 8 25.77 2.23 -42.78
N GLY A 9 26.70 1.33 -43.07
CA GLY A 9 26.94 0.14 -42.27
C GLY A 9 27.56 0.50 -40.90
N VAL A 10 26.92 0.06 -39.83
CA VAL A 10 27.46 0.14 -38.46
C VAL A 10 28.38 -1.07 -38.26
N LEU A 11 29.69 -0.79 -38.19
CA LEU A 11 30.72 -1.77 -37.86
C LEU A 11 30.69 -2.00 -36.34
N ALA A 12 30.20 -3.16 -35.89
CA ALA A 12 30.25 -3.56 -34.50
C ALA A 12 31.66 -4.00 -34.10
N LEU A 13 32.32 -3.19 -33.29
CA LEU A 13 33.61 -3.51 -32.69
C LEU A 13 33.38 -4.42 -31.49
N VAL A 14 33.65 -5.72 -31.64
CA VAL A 14 33.65 -6.69 -30.54
C VAL A 14 34.95 -6.55 -29.77
N LEU A 15 34.89 -5.94 -28.58
CA LEU A 15 35.99 -5.90 -27.62
C LEU A 15 36.07 -7.23 -26.90
N ALA A 16 37.06 -8.06 -27.23
CA ALA A 16 37.39 -9.27 -26.48
C ALA A 16 37.96 -8.89 -25.12
N VAL A 17 37.28 -9.20 -24.05
CA VAL A 17 37.77 -9.07 -22.67
C VAL A 17 38.63 -10.31 -22.37
N PRO A 18 39.92 -10.16 -22.00
CA PRO A 18 40.74 -11.28 -21.60
C PRO A 18 40.23 -11.85 -20.26
N ALA A 19 39.94 -13.16 -20.24
CA ALA A 19 39.61 -13.88 -19.03
C ALA A 19 40.85 -13.90 -18.11
N MET A 20 40.80 -13.15 -17.01
CA MET A 20 41.77 -13.27 -15.94
C MET A 20 41.51 -14.58 -15.18
N ALA A 21 42.42 -15.52 -15.31
CA ALA A 21 42.44 -16.71 -14.50
C ALA A 21 42.72 -16.36 -13.04
N VAL A 22 41.73 -16.54 -12.18
CA VAL A 22 41.91 -16.43 -10.73
C VAL A 22 42.67 -17.70 -10.27
N PRO A 23 43.82 -17.57 -9.59
CA PRO A 23 44.50 -18.76 -9.08
C PRO A 23 43.62 -19.39 -7.97
N ALA A 24 43.34 -20.67 -8.11
CA ALA A 24 42.68 -21.45 -7.10
C ALA A 24 43.62 -21.54 -5.88
N VAL A 25 43.25 -20.83 -4.82
CA VAL A 25 43.89 -21.02 -3.51
C VAL A 25 43.43 -22.39 -3.00
N ALA A 26 44.35 -23.34 -3.03
CA ALA A 26 44.13 -24.65 -2.40
C ALA A 26 44.05 -24.44 -0.88
N VAL A 27 42.84 -24.51 -0.34
CA VAL A 27 42.63 -24.58 1.12
C VAL A 27 43.09 -26.00 1.54
N PRO A 28 44.10 -26.12 2.46
CA PRO A 28 44.48 -27.43 2.94
C PRO A 28 43.27 -28.04 3.67
N ALA A 29 42.85 -29.21 3.24
CA ALA A 29 41.88 -30.01 3.98
C ALA A 29 42.46 -30.35 5.33
N VAL A 30 42.04 -29.66 6.37
CA VAL A 30 42.24 -30.12 7.73
C VAL A 30 41.35 -31.33 7.91
N ALA A 31 41.93 -32.49 7.80
CA ALA A 31 41.31 -33.74 8.26
C ALA A 31 41.26 -33.67 9.80
N GLY A 32 40.35 -32.83 10.31
CA GLY A 32 39.89 -32.89 11.68
C GLY A 32 38.98 -34.10 11.76
N ALA A 33 39.36 -35.09 12.50
CA ALA A 33 38.45 -36.15 12.93
C ALA A 33 37.24 -35.43 13.57
N ASP A 34 36.09 -35.64 12.97
CA ASP A 34 34.80 -35.21 13.52
C ASP A 34 34.74 -35.86 14.93
N PRO A 35 34.72 -35.08 16.02
CA PRO A 35 34.54 -35.67 17.32
C PRO A 35 33.14 -36.31 17.31
N SER A 36 33.10 -37.61 17.11
CA SER A 36 31.85 -38.39 17.20
C SER A 36 31.28 -38.09 18.60
N VAL A 37 30.21 -37.32 18.61
CA VAL A 37 29.45 -37.08 19.85
C VAL A 37 28.94 -38.46 20.28
N PRO A 38 29.31 -38.96 21.48
CA PRO A 38 28.82 -40.23 21.90
C PRO A 38 27.28 -40.26 21.88
N ASP A 39 26.70 -41.33 21.34
CA ASP A 39 25.25 -41.51 21.24
C ASP A 39 24.50 -41.28 22.55
N GLU A 40 25.14 -41.50 23.69
CA GLU A 40 24.61 -41.22 25.03
C GLU A 40 24.41 -39.75 25.32
N SER A 41 25.06 -38.84 24.58
CA SER A 41 24.95 -37.39 24.76
C SER A 41 23.83 -36.79 23.93
N LEU A 42 23.33 -37.46 22.91
CA LEU A 42 22.27 -36.97 22.04
C LEU A 42 20.92 -36.73 22.77
N PRO A 43 20.46 -37.63 23.66
CA PRO A 43 19.22 -37.40 24.41
C PRO A 43 19.28 -36.21 25.37
N LYS A 44 20.49 -35.83 25.84
CA LYS A 44 20.70 -34.74 26.77
C LYS A 44 20.88 -33.39 26.08
N SER A 45 21.22 -33.37 24.80
CA SER A 45 21.38 -32.15 24.03
C SER A 45 20.10 -31.75 23.30
N VAL A 46 19.08 -32.60 23.25
CA VAL A 46 17.75 -32.24 22.76
C VAL A 46 16.99 -31.57 23.92
N LEU A 47 17.19 -30.28 24.08
CA LEU A 47 16.25 -29.46 24.80
C LEU A 47 14.91 -29.53 24.04
N SER A 48 13.97 -30.33 24.57
CA SER A 48 12.59 -30.21 24.12
C SER A 48 12.14 -28.80 24.43
N ILE A 49 12.05 -27.96 23.41
CA ILE A 49 11.34 -26.69 23.51
C ILE A 49 9.89 -27.08 23.67
N GLY A 50 9.42 -27.13 24.93
CA GLY A 50 7.99 -27.29 25.21
C GLY A 50 7.26 -26.12 24.57
N ALA A 51 6.65 -26.38 23.44
CA ALA A 51 5.84 -25.41 22.72
C ALA A 51 4.52 -25.09 23.44
N ASP A 52 4.25 -25.76 24.57
CA ASP A 52 2.97 -25.68 25.29
C ASP A 52 2.69 -24.31 25.95
N GLY A 53 3.66 -23.41 25.98
CA GLY A 53 3.48 -22.03 26.48
C GLY A 53 3.89 -20.95 25.47
N ALA A 54 4.44 -21.31 24.32
CA ALA A 54 5.02 -20.34 23.38
C ALA A 54 4.10 -19.98 22.21
N VAL A 55 3.01 -20.71 22.00
CA VAL A 55 1.99 -20.34 20.99
C VAL A 55 0.99 -19.42 21.65
N HIS A 56 1.38 -18.17 21.85
CA HIS A 56 0.39 -17.13 22.04
C HIS A 56 -0.32 -16.96 20.70
N GLY A 57 -1.58 -17.32 20.62
CA GLY A 57 -2.40 -17.05 19.45
C GLY A 57 -2.27 -15.56 19.10
N ILE A 58 -1.74 -15.24 17.93
CA ILE A 58 -1.73 -13.86 17.43
C ILE A 58 -3.19 -13.51 17.18
N ASP A 59 -3.76 -12.68 18.04
CA ASP A 59 -5.11 -12.13 17.81
C ASP A 59 -5.03 -11.11 16.67
N LEU A 60 -5.30 -11.57 15.46
CA LEU A 60 -5.34 -10.74 14.26
C LEU A 60 -6.61 -9.88 14.18
N SER A 61 -7.59 -10.09 15.05
CA SER A 61 -8.86 -9.35 14.99
C SER A 61 -8.70 -7.85 15.17
N LYS A 62 -7.67 -7.44 15.92
CA LYS A 62 -7.29 -6.03 16.11
C LYS A 62 -6.27 -5.51 15.10
N ALA A 63 -5.61 -6.40 14.37
CA ALA A 63 -4.60 -6.05 13.37
C ALA A 63 -5.19 -5.91 11.96
N VAL A 64 -6.39 -6.43 11.73
CA VAL A 64 -7.07 -6.31 10.44
C VAL A 64 -7.81 -4.99 10.40
N VAL A 65 -7.27 -4.02 9.68
CA VAL A 65 -8.01 -2.79 9.33
C VAL A 65 -8.77 -3.08 8.04
N PRO A 66 -10.11 -2.97 8.02
CA PRO A 66 -10.88 -3.13 6.80
C PRO A 66 -10.35 -2.20 5.71
N LEU A 67 -10.15 -2.74 4.51
CA LEU A 67 -9.67 -1.95 3.37
C LEU A 67 -10.75 -0.98 2.87
N GLU A 68 -12.00 -1.31 3.12
CA GLU A 68 -13.18 -0.53 2.79
C GLU A 68 -14.27 -0.80 3.83
N GLU A 69 -14.91 0.27 4.29
CA GLU A 69 -16.08 0.24 5.16
C GLU A 69 -17.21 1.05 4.51
N GLU A 70 -18.42 0.53 4.54
CA GLU A 70 -19.61 1.25 4.11
C GLU A 70 -20.52 1.50 5.30
N GLU A 71 -20.84 2.76 5.52
CA GLU A 71 -21.81 3.19 6.51
C GLU A 71 -23.00 3.84 5.82
N SER A 72 -24.21 3.43 6.18
CA SER A 72 -25.45 4.00 5.67
C SER A 72 -26.27 4.58 6.81
N ASP A 73 -26.63 5.85 6.70
CA ASP A 73 -27.55 6.54 7.60
C ASP A 73 -28.70 7.12 6.77
N GLY A 74 -29.82 6.39 6.77
CA GLY A 74 -30.96 6.69 5.92
C GLY A 74 -30.57 6.63 4.44
N ARG A 75 -30.70 7.76 3.74
CA ARG A 75 -30.31 7.89 2.33
C ARG A 75 -28.82 8.18 2.15
N ARG A 76 -28.14 8.67 3.19
CA ARG A 76 -26.72 8.99 3.12
C ARG A 76 -25.87 7.73 3.21
N VAL A 77 -24.96 7.58 2.28
CA VAL A 77 -23.97 6.50 2.25
C VAL A 77 -22.58 7.12 2.29
N THR A 78 -21.74 6.60 3.17
CA THR A 78 -20.32 6.95 3.25
C THR A 78 -19.49 5.69 3.05
N VAL A 79 -18.72 5.66 1.98
CA VAL A 79 -17.73 4.61 1.69
C VAL A 79 -16.37 5.13 2.13
N ARG A 80 -15.77 4.47 3.13
CA ARG A 80 -14.40 4.75 3.62
C ARG A 80 -13.42 3.77 2.97
N ILE A 81 -12.40 4.26 2.35
CA ILE A 81 -11.36 3.45 1.70
C ILE A 81 -10.02 3.83 2.29
N SER A 82 -9.24 2.83 2.71
CA SER A 82 -7.88 3.07 3.21
C SER A 82 -7.03 3.76 2.15
N ALA A 83 -6.32 4.82 2.54
CA ALA A 83 -5.39 5.51 1.66
C ALA A 83 -4.21 4.61 1.25
N ASP A 84 -3.84 3.65 2.09
CA ASP A 84 -2.75 2.71 1.83
C ASP A 84 -3.08 1.71 0.71
N VAL A 85 -4.38 1.53 0.40
CA VAL A 85 -4.85 0.75 -0.77
C VAL A 85 -4.91 1.59 -2.03
N LEU A 86 -5.26 2.87 -1.89
CA LEU A 86 -5.46 3.75 -3.03
C LEU A 86 -4.16 4.30 -3.60
N PHE A 87 -3.17 4.55 -2.75
CA PHE A 87 -1.95 5.27 -3.09
C PHE A 87 -0.70 4.57 -2.58
N ASP A 88 0.41 4.75 -3.29
CA ASP A 88 1.72 4.45 -2.74
C ASP A 88 2.03 5.37 -1.54
N PHE A 89 2.96 4.90 -0.70
CA PHE A 89 3.41 5.69 0.45
C PHE A 89 3.81 7.11 0.04
N ASN A 90 3.26 8.09 0.76
CA ASN A 90 3.53 9.51 0.58
C ASN A 90 3.20 10.08 -0.83
N LYS A 91 2.33 9.42 -1.59
CA LYS A 91 1.90 9.86 -2.91
C LYS A 91 0.40 10.12 -2.97
N ALA A 92 -0.02 10.88 -3.99
CA ALA A 92 -1.41 11.09 -4.38
C ALA A 92 -1.73 10.48 -5.75
N THR A 93 -0.81 9.68 -6.31
CA THR A 93 -1.04 8.98 -7.57
C THR A 93 -1.76 7.66 -7.28
N LEU A 94 -2.94 7.47 -7.90
CA LEU A 94 -3.72 6.25 -7.75
C LEU A 94 -3.01 5.05 -8.38
N THR A 95 -3.00 3.93 -7.66
CA THR A 95 -2.57 2.64 -8.21
C THR A 95 -3.59 2.13 -9.22
N GLU A 96 -3.20 1.18 -10.08
CA GLU A 96 -4.13 0.58 -11.04
C GLU A 96 -5.25 -0.22 -10.35
N ALA A 97 -4.94 -0.88 -9.24
CA ALA A 97 -5.93 -1.56 -8.41
C ALA A 97 -6.95 -0.57 -7.82
N ALA A 98 -6.48 0.60 -7.35
CA ALA A 98 -7.34 1.67 -6.86
C ALA A 98 -8.29 2.20 -7.93
N ARG A 99 -7.83 2.42 -9.16
CA ARG A 99 -8.67 2.86 -10.29
C ARG A 99 -9.80 1.87 -10.56
N ARG A 100 -9.47 0.56 -10.63
CA ARG A 100 -10.50 -0.48 -10.80
C ARG A 100 -11.50 -0.48 -9.64
N ARG A 101 -11.02 -0.29 -8.41
CA ARG A 101 -11.90 -0.22 -7.23
C ARG A 101 -12.83 0.99 -7.29
N LEU A 102 -12.32 2.17 -7.61
CA LEU A 102 -13.13 3.39 -7.74
C LEU A 102 -14.15 3.25 -8.89
N ALA A 103 -13.77 2.62 -10.00
CA ALA A 103 -14.69 2.34 -11.10
C ALA A 103 -15.84 1.43 -10.68
N SER A 104 -15.64 0.51 -9.74
CA SER A 104 -16.72 -0.36 -9.22
C SER A 104 -17.76 0.39 -8.38
N LEU A 105 -17.48 1.61 -7.94
CA LEU A 105 -18.47 2.48 -7.28
C LEU A 105 -19.39 3.20 -8.27
N ALA A 106 -19.02 3.27 -9.54
CA ALA A 106 -19.75 4.03 -10.56
C ALA A 106 -21.25 3.67 -10.68
N PRO A 107 -21.70 2.40 -10.64
CA PRO A 107 -23.13 2.08 -10.68
C PRO A 107 -23.90 2.73 -9.54
N ARG A 108 -23.36 2.65 -8.32
CA ARG A 108 -24.00 3.24 -7.12
C ARG A 108 -24.05 4.77 -7.19
N LEU A 109 -23.00 5.39 -7.71
CA LEU A 109 -22.93 6.84 -7.84
C LEU A 109 -23.84 7.37 -8.94
N ARG A 110 -24.15 6.60 -10.01
CA ARG A 110 -25.10 7.00 -11.05
C ARG A 110 -26.52 7.14 -10.51
N ASP A 111 -26.86 6.37 -9.48
CA ASP A 111 -28.15 6.42 -8.80
C ASP A 111 -28.15 7.44 -7.63
N ALA A 112 -27.05 8.17 -7.44
CA ALA A 112 -26.95 9.16 -6.39
C ALA A 112 -27.65 10.47 -6.78
N THR A 113 -28.17 11.15 -5.76
CA THR A 113 -28.78 12.49 -5.88
C THR A 113 -27.90 13.54 -5.20
N GLY A 114 -28.00 14.76 -5.68
CA GLY A 114 -27.27 15.88 -5.10
C GLY A 114 -25.78 15.90 -5.41
N THR A 115 -24.95 16.19 -4.40
CA THR A 115 -23.50 16.34 -4.53
C THR A 115 -22.79 15.17 -3.87
N VAL A 116 -21.95 14.47 -4.62
CA VAL A 116 -21.00 13.49 -4.08
C VAL A 116 -19.81 14.23 -3.47
N ARG A 117 -19.47 13.93 -2.23
CA ARG A 117 -18.33 14.55 -1.54
C ARG A 117 -17.21 13.54 -1.36
N VAL A 118 -16.01 13.92 -1.76
CA VAL A 118 -14.79 13.14 -1.56
C VAL A 118 -13.91 13.85 -0.54
N SER A 119 -13.69 13.20 0.60
CA SER A 119 -12.95 13.77 1.74
C SER A 119 -11.65 13.00 1.96
N GLY A 120 -10.50 13.68 1.91
CA GLY A 120 -9.19 13.09 2.19
C GLY A 120 -8.77 13.36 3.64
N HIS A 121 -8.16 12.35 4.27
CA HIS A 121 -7.70 12.41 5.66
C HIS A 121 -6.29 11.81 5.79
N SER A 122 -5.56 12.24 6.81
CA SER A 122 -4.26 11.70 7.21
C SER A 122 -4.30 11.26 8.68
N ASP A 123 -3.25 10.59 9.12
CA ASP A 123 -2.91 10.48 10.53
C ASP A 123 -2.21 11.76 11.02
N SER A 124 -1.78 11.75 12.29
CA SER A 124 -1.12 12.89 12.95
C SER A 124 0.40 12.91 12.81
N ILE A 125 0.98 12.03 11.99
CA ILE A 125 2.43 12.01 11.82
C ILE A 125 2.85 13.03 10.77
N GLY A 126 3.83 13.88 11.13
CA GLY A 126 4.44 14.85 10.24
C GLY A 126 3.91 16.28 10.40
N ASP A 127 4.18 17.13 9.42
CA ASP A 127 3.74 18.52 9.42
C ASP A 127 2.25 18.63 9.06
N PRO A 128 1.43 19.31 9.89
CA PRO A 128 -0.01 19.44 9.65
C PRO A 128 -0.35 20.10 8.31
N GLY A 129 0.43 21.10 7.88
CA GLY A 129 0.24 21.74 6.58
C GLY A 129 0.56 20.82 5.41
N TYR A 130 1.56 19.96 5.57
CA TYR A 130 1.86 18.92 4.59
C TYR A 130 0.72 17.88 4.53
N ASN A 131 0.25 17.41 5.68
CA ASN A 131 -0.86 16.47 5.81
C ASN A 131 -2.14 17.01 5.15
N LEU A 132 -2.44 18.29 5.37
CA LEU A 132 -3.58 18.95 4.73
C LEU A 132 -3.45 18.94 3.19
N ARG A 133 -2.32 19.37 2.64
CA ARG A 133 -2.09 19.40 1.19
C ARG A 133 -2.13 17.99 0.58
N LEU A 134 -1.50 16.99 1.22
CA LEU A 134 -1.49 15.62 0.72
C LEU A 134 -2.91 15.03 0.71
N SER A 135 -3.70 15.27 1.76
CA SER A 135 -5.08 14.80 1.83
C SER A 135 -5.97 15.45 0.76
N GLU A 136 -5.75 16.73 0.45
CA GLU A 136 -6.44 17.45 -0.62
C GLU A 136 -6.10 16.86 -1.99
N GLN A 137 -4.82 16.70 -2.30
CA GLN A 137 -4.37 16.08 -3.55
C GLN A 137 -4.91 14.67 -3.74
N ARG A 138 -5.01 13.87 -2.67
CA ARG A 138 -5.60 12.54 -2.67
C ARG A 138 -7.10 12.58 -2.97
N ALA A 139 -7.83 13.49 -2.33
CA ALA A 139 -9.26 13.68 -2.60
C ALA A 139 -9.51 14.13 -4.05
N GLU A 140 -8.68 15.01 -4.59
CA GLU A 140 -8.74 15.45 -5.99
C GLU A 140 -8.46 14.31 -6.97
N ALA A 141 -7.44 13.47 -6.70
CA ALA A 141 -7.11 12.32 -7.54
C ALA A 141 -8.27 11.30 -7.60
N VAL A 142 -8.90 11.01 -6.45
CA VAL A 142 -10.09 10.15 -6.39
C VAL A 142 -11.25 10.79 -7.12
N THR A 143 -11.50 12.08 -6.92
CA THR A 143 -12.55 12.83 -7.61
C THR A 143 -12.39 12.80 -9.12
N ALA A 144 -11.17 12.99 -9.61
CA ALA A 144 -10.88 12.93 -11.05
C ALA A 144 -11.20 11.55 -11.64
N GLU A 145 -10.87 10.48 -10.91
CA GLU A 145 -11.17 9.11 -11.36
C GLU A 145 -12.67 8.80 -11.32
N LEU A 146 -13.36 9.19 -10.26
CA LEU A 146 -14.80 9.01 -10.15
C LEU A 146 -15.56 9.78 -11.25
N ARG A 147 -15.15 11.01 -11.59
CA ARG A 147 -15.75 11.77 -12.71
C ARG A 147 -15.64 11.05 -14.03
N LYS A 148 -14.51 10.37 -14.29
CA LYS A 148 -14.37 9.53 -15.51
C LYS A 148 -15.34 8.36 -15.47
N ALA A 149 -15.43 7.68 -14.32
CA ALA A 149 -16.26 6.48 -14.17
C ALA A 149 -17.77 6.77 -14.28
N VAL A 150 -18.22 7.97 -13.87
CA VAL A 150 -19.62 8.40 -13.95
C VAL A 150 -19.88 9.42 -15.05
N ALA A 151 -19.01 9.48 -16.05
CA ALA A 151 -19.18 10.41 -17.18
C ALA A 151 -20.59 10.32 -17.77
N GLY A 152 -21.23 11.46 -17.98
CA GLY A 152 -22.59 11.54 -18.50
C GLY A 152 -23.72 11.45 -17.46
N ALA A 153 -23.43 11.17 -16.18
CA ALA A 153 -24.46 11.10 -15.13
C ALA A 153 -24.93 12.48 -14.60
N GLY A 154 -24.29 13.58 -15.00
CA GLY A 154 -24.63 14.94 -14.52
C GLY A 154 -24.35 15.19 -13.04
N LEU A 155 -23.62 14.31 -12.37
CA LEU A 155 -23.33 14.39 -10.95
C LEU A 155 -22.29 15.48 -10.64
N ARG A 156 -22.55 16.26 -9.59
CA ARG A 156 -21.56 17.14 -9.00
C ARG A 156 -20.69 16.36 -8.01
N ILE A 157 -19.38 16.35 -8.20
CA ILE A 157 -18.43 15.72 -7.28
C ILE A 157 -17.46 16.78 -6.78
N GLU A 158 -17.37 16.91 -5.45
CA GLU A 158 -16.52 17.90 -4.76
C GLU A 158 -15.43 17.18 -3.97
N ALA A 159 -14.19 17.67 -4.06
CA ALA A 159 -13.04 17.21 -3.29
C ALA A 159 -12.74 18.15 -2.14
N LYS A 160 -12.33 17.60 -0.97
CA LYS A 160 -11.82 18.38 0.14
C LYS A 160 -10.81 17.57 0.95
N GLY A 161 -9.64 18.17 1.27
CA GLY A 161 -8.71 17.67 2.25
C GLY A 161 -9.03 18.17 3.65
N TYR A 162 -8.81 17.33 4.64
CA TYR A 162 -8.97 17.66 6.06
C TYR A 162 -7.68 17.40 6.85
N GLY A 163 -6.65 16.80 6.22
CA GLY A 163 -5.45 16.40 6.94
C GLY A 163 -5.79 15.52 8.13
N GLU A 164 -5.18 15.80 9.26
CA GLU A 164 -5.35 15.09 10.53
C GLU A 164 -6.51 15.64 11.40
N THR A 165 -7.22 16.69 10.97
CA THR A 165 -8.19 17.42 11.82
C THR A 165 -9.48 16.67 12.10
N ARG A 166 -9.73 15.55 11.43
CA ARG A 166 -10.95 14.74 11.58
C ARG A 166 -10.61 13.26 11.77
N PRO A 167 -9.99 12.87 12.88
CA PRO A 167 -9.68 11.48 13.16
C PRO A 167 -10.97 10.67 13.43
N VAL A 168 -10.99 9.39 13.01
CA VAL A 168 -12.05 8.41 13.33
C VAL A 168 -11.58 7.40 14.38
N ALA A 169 -10.29 7.40 14.69
CA ALA A 169 -9.70 6.61 15.74
C ALA A 169 -8.58 7.42 16.43
N PRO A 170 -8.24 7.11 17.67
CA PRO A 170 -7.09 7.73 18.34
C PRO A 170 -5.80 7.46 17.56
N ASN A 171 -4.92 8.46 17.45
CA ASN A 171 -3.57 8.26 16.93
C ASN A 171 -2.60 7.73 18.02
N GLU A 172 -3.01 7.89 19.27
CA GLU A 172 -2.29 7.42 20.46
C GLU A 172 -3.26 6.80 21.46
N GLN A 173 -2.85 5.77 22.17
CA GLN A 173 -3.62 5.13 23.23
C GLN A 173 -2.77 4.98 24.50
N GLY A 174 -3.23 5.59 25.60
CA GLY A 174 -2.48 5.57 26.86
C GLY A 174 -1.11 6.23 26.80
N GLY A 175 -0.95 7.29 25.99
CA GLY A 175 0.32 8.01 25.78
C GLY A 175 1.33 7.25 24.93
N LYS A 176 0.90 6.18 24.25
CA LYS A 176 1.71 5.41 23.29
C LYS A 176 1.10 5.51 21.91
N ASP A 177 1.97 5.46 20.91
CA ASP A 177 1.59 5.41 19.52
C ASP A 177 0.59 4.27 19.24
N ASP A 178 -0.49 4.56 18.50
CA ASP A 178 -1.48 3.58 18.01
C ASP A 178 -1.44 3.45 16.48
N PRO A 179 -0.61 2.55 15.93
CA PRO A 179 -0.51 2.34 14.50
C PRO A 179 -1.83 1.91 13.86
N ALA A 180 -2.67 1.15 14.60
CA ALA A 180 -3.97 0.69 14.09
C ALA A 180 -4.98 1.85 13.98
N GLY A 181 -5.00 2.74 14.97
CA GLY A 181 -5.81 3.95 14.92
C GLY A 181 -5.35 4.88 13.80
N ARG A 182 -4.03 5.08 13.64
CA ARG A 182 -3.50 5.87 12.53
C ARG A 182 -3.86 5.29 11.15
N ALA A 183 -3.80 3.97 10.99
CA ALA A 183 -4.19 3.33 9.73
C ALA A 183 -5.66 3.61 9.36
N LYS A 184 -6.56 3.66 10.34
CA LYS A 184 -7.96 4.07 10.12
C LYS A 184 -8.10 5.55 9.75
N ASN A 185 -7.21 6.42 10.29
CA ASN A 185 -7.23 7.84 9.98
C ASN A 185 -6.71 8.14 8.57
N ARG A 186 -5.76 7.35 8.04
CA ARG A 186 -5.31 7.45 6.64
C ARG A 186 -6.35 6.88 5.69
N ARG A 187 -7.34 7.69 5.32
CA ARG A 187 -8.48 7.25 4.51
C ARG A 187 -8.96 8.32 3.53
N VAL A 188 -9.73 7.87 2.55
CA VAL A 188 -10.58 8.73 1.72
C VAL A 188 -12.02 8.28 1.92
N GLU A 189 -12.92 9.24 2.15
CA GLU A 189 -14.35 9.01 2.26
C GLU A 189 -15.06 9.52 1.01
N VAL A 190 -15.97 8.71 0.47
CA VAL A 190 -16.89 9.08 -0.61
C VAL A 190 -18.29 9.07 -0.04
N THR A 191 -18.89 10.25 0.14
CA THR A 191 -20.22 10.41 0.70
C THR A 191 -21.20 10.86 -0.38
N TYR A 192 -22.34 10.17 -0.48
CA TYR A 192 -23.41 10.48 -1.41
C TYR A 192 -24.78 10.15 -0.83
N GLU A 193 -25.84 10.62 -1.47
CA GLU A 193 -27.23 10.30 -1.11
C GLU A 193 -27.83 9.41 -2.19
N LYS A 194 -28.46 8.30 -1.77
CA LYS A 194 -29.21 7.41 -2.66
C LYS A 194 -30.41 8.15 -3.25
N GLY A 195 -30.67 7.95 -4.52
CA GLY A 195 -31.85 8.44 -5.24
C GLY A 195 -33.16 7.78 -4.77
#